data_cd224aa625ff43b2f4b857dec0a493ce
#
_entry.id   cd224aa625ff43b2f4b857dec0a493ce
#
_cell.length_a   1.000
_cell.length_b   1.000
_cell.length_c   1.000
_cell.angle_alpha   90.00
_cell.angle_beta   90.00
_cell.angle_gamma   90.00
#
_symmetry.space_group_name_H-M   'P 1'
#
loop_
_entity.id
_entity.type
_entity.pdbx_description
1 polymer ?
#
loop_
_entity_poly.entity_id
_entity_poly.type
_entity_poly.pdbx_seq_one_letter_code
_entity_poly.pdbx_strand_id
1 'polypeptide(L)'
;ILGGIRTPFVKSFTKYSGISTQQLMEYSLIELVNKYHLENKLIDDVALGALITSSKNWNLARECVLSTKLSPATPAYNVQRACGTGLEAAYQLFAKIKIGNIDTAIAGGVDTNSDVPIEVNNELRNLLLNLQNSKTLQQKIKSFADAKFSKFKFSSPGVIEPRTGLSMGGHCELMVKEWNVSQSEQDEIALRSHQNAAKAYESGFYKDLIVPVNGIQQDGF
;
A
#
# COMPACT_ATOMS: atom_id res chain seq x y z
N ILE A 1 6.90 -20.67 6.06
CA ILE A 1 7.12 -19.62 5.04
C ILE A 1 8.12 -20.19 4.03
N LEU A 2 7.74 -20.22 2.75
CA LEU A 2 8.61 -20.75 1.68
C LEU A 2 9.57 -19.67 1.17
N GLY A 3 9.15 -18.41 1.17
CA GLY A 3 9.95 -17.28 0.77
C GLY A 3 9.13 -16.04 0.52
N GLY A 4 9.76 -15.03 -0.06
CA GLY A 4 9.12 -13.76 -0.38
C GLY A 4 9.96 -12.91 -1.30
N ILE A 5 9.39 -11.80 -1.72
CA ILE A 5 10.05 -10.77 -2.51
C ILE A 5 9.47 -9.40 -2.15
N ARG A 6 10.14 -8.35 -2.56
CA ARG A 6 9.67 -6.98 -2.47
C ARG A 6 10.19 -6.10 -3.60
N THR A 7 9.52 -5.00 -3.85
CA THR A 7 10.04 -3.93 -4.69
C THR A 7 11.12 -3.13 -3.96
N PRO A 8 12.00 -2.41 -4.66
CA PRO A 8 12.92 -1.45 -4.04
C PRO A 8 12.18 -0.35 -3.28
N PHE A 9 12.72 0.09 -2.16
CA PHE A 9 12.29 1.33 -1.51
C PHE A 9 12.80 2.54 -2.29
N VAL A 10 11.90 3.48 -2.54
CA VAL A 10 12.19 4.69 -3.32
C VAL A 10 11.62 5.90 -2.61
N LYS A 11 12.35 7.01 -2.64
CA LYS A 11 11.88 8.29 -2.10
C LYS A 11 10.58 8.70 -2.78
N SER A 12 9.57 9.09 -1.98
CA SER A 12 8.27 9.56 -2.46
C SER A 12 8.41 10.69 -3.49
N PHE A 13 7.49 10.71 -4.45
CA PHE A 13 7.42 11.72 -5.52
C PHE A 13 8.65 11.78 -6.42
N THR A 14 9.38 10.66 -6.56
CA THR A 14 10.54 10.54 -7.47
C THR A 14 10.32 9.43 -8.49
N LYS A 15 11.11 8.38 -8.47
CA LYS A 15 11.15 7.33 -9.50
C LYS A 15 9.87 6.49 -9.61
N TYR A 16 9.02 6.46 -8.58
CA TYR A 16 7.70 5.80 -8.62
C TYR A 16 6.55 6.74 -8.96
N SER A 17 6.82 8.00 -9.32
CA SER A 17 5.79 8.89 -9.81
C SER A 17 5.12 8.31 -11.07
N GLY A 18 3.78 8.22 -11.05
CA GLY A 18 3.01 7.61 -12.13
C GLY A 18 2.87 6.09 -12.08
N ILE A 19 3.42 5.43 -11.06
CA ILE A 19 3.16 4.01 -10.79
C ILE A 19 2.10 3.91 -9.69
N SER A 20 0.98 3.28 -10.00
CA SER A 20 -0.10 3.12 -9.02
C SER A 20 0.25 2.07 -7.96
N THR A 21 -0.45 2.15 -6.82
CA THR A 21 -0.37 1.15 -5.75
C THR A 21 -0.64 -0.27 -6.30
N GLN A 22 -1.62 -0.42 -7.18
CA GLN A 22 -1.91 -1.70 -7.84
C GLN A 22 -0.73 -2.18 -8.68
N GLN A 23 -0.17 -1.34 -9.54
CA GLN A 23 0.98 -1.71 -10.37
C GLN A 23 2.20 -2.13 -9.56
N LEU A 24 2.49 -1.45 -8.42
CA LEU A 24 3.57 -1.88 -7.53
C LEU A 24 3.33 -3.28 -6.95
N MET A 25 2.11 -3.60 -6.56
CA MET A 25 1.76 -4.94 -6.09
C MET A 25 1.85 -5.97 -7.23
N GLU A 26 1.39 -5.62 -8.42
CA GLU A 26 1.47 -6.49 -9.61
C GLU A 26 2.92 -6.85 -9.94
N TYR A 27 3.86 -5.91 -9.93
CA TYR A 27 5.29 -6.21 -10.11
C TYR A 27 5.77 -7.27 -9.12
N SER A 28 5.48 -7.10 -7.83
CA SER A 28 5.86 -8.08 -6.82
C SER A 28 5.19 -9.43 -7.05
N LEU A 29 3.88 -9.45 -7.29
CA LEU A 29 3.14 -10.71 -7.39
C LEU A 29 3.50 -11.49 -8.67
N ILE A 30 3.70 -10.80 -9.80
CA ILE A 30 4.16 -11.42 -11.06
C ILE A 30 5.52 -12.09 -10.85
N GLU A 31 6.46 -11.39 -10.24
CA GLU A 31 7.80 -11.95 -10.01
C GLU A 31 7.80 -13.05 -8.94
N LEU A 32 6.90 -12.98 -7.95
CA LEU A 32 6.70 -14.09 -7.01
C LEU A 32 6.24 -15.35 -7.75
N VAL A 33 5.25 -15.20 -8.64
CA VAL A 33 4.73 -16.31 -9.46
C VAL A 33 5.81 -16.90 -10.34
N ASN A 34 6.60 -16.07 -11.01
CA ASN A 34 7.73 -16.50 -11.85
C ASN A 34 8.80 -17.23 -11.00
N LYS A 35 9.23 -16.64 -9.89
CA LYS A 35 10.30 -17.16 -9.03
C LYS A 35 9.99 -18.56 -8.46
N TYR A 36 8.73 -18.80 -8.11
CA TYR A 36 8.31 -20.04 -7.48
C TYR A 36 7.56 -20.98 -8.46
N HIS A 37 7.58 -20.70 -9.76
CA HIS A 37 6.94 -21.52 -10.80
C HIS A 37 5.48 -21.85 -10.50
N LEU A 38 4.71 -20.78 -10.18
CA LEU A 38 3.31 -20.90 -9.80
C LEU A 38 2.35 -20.67 -10.97
N GLU A 39 2.83 -20.60 -12.21
CA GLU A 39 2.01 -20.39 -13.40
C GLU A 39 0.95 -21.50 -13.52
N ASN A 40 -0.28 -21.09 -13.75
CA ASN A 40 -1.48 -21.94 -13.81
C ASN A 40 -1.80 -22.71 -12.52
N LYS A 41 -1.08 -22.45 -11.43
CA LYS A 41 -1.38 -23.06 -10.13
C LYS A 41 -2.56 -22.34 -9.47
N LEU A 42 -3.41 -23.13 -8.84
CA LEU A 42 -4.42 -22.65 -7.91
C LEU A 42 -3.74 -22.46 -6.55
N ILE A 43 -3.80 -21.25 -6.03
CA ILE A 43 -3.43 -20.96 -4.63
C ILE A 43 -4.73 -20.91 -3.83
N ASP A 44 -4.77 -21.54 -2.68
CA ASP A 44 -6.02 -21.68 -1.91
C ASP A 44 -6.55 -20.36 -1.39
N ASP A 45 -5.66 -19.39 -1.07
CA ASP A 45 -6.08 -18.05 -0.71
C ASP A 45 -4.97 -17.00 -0.87
N VAL A 46 -5.36 -15.78 -1.24
CA VAL A 46 -4.46 -14.64 -1.36
C VAL A 46 -4.99 -13.46 -0.56
N ALA A 47 -4.23 -12.98 0.41
CA ALA A 47 -4.55 -11.80 1.20
C ALA A 47 -3.54 -10.70 0.90
N LEU A 48 -3.99 -9.62 0.26
CA LEU A 48 -3.17 -8.45 -0.02
C LEU A 48 -3.84 -7.21 0.56
N GLY A 49 -3.05 -6.18 0.84
CA GLY A 49 -3.65 -4.96 1.34
C GLY A 49 -2.80 -3.72 1.13
N ALA A 50 -3.44 -2.59 1.33
CA ALA A 50 -2.84 -1.27 1.32
C ALA A 50 -3.44 -0.43 2.45
N LEU A 51 -2.65 0.47 3.02
CA LEU A 51 -3.15 1.48 3.95
C LEU A 51 -3.97 2.53 3.18
N ILE A 52 -3.39 3.02 2.08
CA ILE A 52 -4.02 4.00 1.20
C ILE A 52 -4.72 3.25 0.06
N THR A 53 -6.04 3.17 0.14
CA THR A 53 -6.85 2.48 -0.88
C THR A 53 -7.40 3.48 -1.90
N SER A 54 -7.42 3.09 -3.16
CA SER A 54 -8.04 3.87 -4.23
C SER A 54 -9.45 3.35 -4.52
N SER A 55 -10.40 4.26 -4.74
CA SER A 55 -11.76 3.92 -5.18
C SER A 55 -11.82 3.27 -6.57
N LYS A 56 -10.73 3.30 -7.33
CA LYS A 56 -10.62 2.59 -8.61
C LYS A 56 -10.46 1.08 -8.44
N ASN A 57 -9.93 0.63 -7.29
CA ASN A 57 -9.56 -0.76 -7.04
C ASN A 57 -10.37 -1.31 -5.87
N TRP A 58 -11.61 -1.68 -6.12
CA TRP A 58 -12.53 -2.21 -5.11
C TRP A 58 -11.98 -3.45 -4.39
N ASN A 59 -11.28 -4.32 -5.15
CA ASN A 59 -10.56 -5.45 -4.59
C ASN A 59 -9.17 -5.51 -5.22
N LEU A 60 -8.24 -4.79 -4.63
CA LEU A 60 -6.83 -4.75 -5.03
C LEU A 60 -6.24 -6.15 -5.18
N ALA A 61 -6.49 -7.01 -4.20
CA ALA A 61 -5.95 -8.37 -4.17
C ALA A 61 -6.43 -9.18 -5.38
N ARG A 62 -7.73 -9.11 -5.69
CA ARG A 62 -8.30 -9.83 -6.81
C ARG A 62 -7.78 -9.33 -8.16
N GLU A 63 -7.72 -8.01 -8.35
CA GLU A 63 -7.17 -7.42 -9.57
C GLU A 63 -5.71 -7.83 -9.78
N CYS A 64 -4.89 -7.78 -8.72
CA CYS A 64 -3.50 -8.20 -8.78
C CYS A 64 -3.35 -9.69 -9.12
N VAL A 65 -4.19 -10.57 -8.57
CA VAL A 65 -4.18 -12.01 -8.94
C VAL A 65 -4.50 -12.20 -10.41
N LEU A 66 -5.53 -11.52 -10.92
CA LEU A 66 -5.93 -11.61 -12.32
C LEU A 66 -4.90 -11.03 -13.31
N SER A 67 -4.04 -10.14 -12.85
CA SER A 67 -2.91 -9.60 -13.62
C SER A 67 -1.71 -10.56 -13.70
N THR A 68 -1.74 -11.69 -12.98
CA THR A 68 -0.66 -12.70 -13.00
C THR A 68 -1.02 -13.90 -13.86
N LYS A 69 -0.09 -14.85 -13.94
CA LYS A 69 -0.32 -16.17 -14.53
C LYS A 69 -0.83 -17.22 -13.54
N LEU A 70 -1.25 -16.85 -12.35
CA LEU A 70 -1.96 -17.77 -11.45
C LEU A 70 -3.25 -18.26 -12.09
N SER A 71 -3.77 -19.39 -11.62
CA SER A 71 -5.11 -19.80 -11.99
C SER A 71 -6.12 -18.70 -11.68
N PRO A 72 -6.98 -18.27 -12.61
CA PRO A 72 -8.00 -17.26 -12.36
C PRO A 72 -9.05 -17.70 -11.32
N ALA A 73 -9.07 -18.98 -10.95
CA ALA A 73 -9.90 -19.50 -9.86
C ALA A 73 -9.29 -19.25 -8.47
N THR A 74 -8.04 -18.76 -8.38
CA THR A 74 -7.39 -18.40 -7.11
C THR A 74 -8.20 -17.31 -6.40
N PRO A 75 -8.75 -17.55 -5.19
CA PRO A 75 -9.47 -16.54 -4.45
C PRO A 75 -8.52 -15.46 -3.90
N ALA A 76 -9.04 -14.25 -3.75
CA ALA A 76 -8.26 -13.15 -3.18
C ALA A 76 -9.14 -12.13 -2.47
N TYR A 77 -8.63 -11.56 -1.37
CA TYR A 77 -9.34 -10.55 -0.59
C TYR A 77 -8.40 -9.47 -0.05
N ASN A 78 -8.98 -8.30 0.19
CA ASN A 78 -8.24 -7.19 0.76
C ASN A 78 -8.18 -7.28 2.28
N VAL A 79 -7.04 -6.88 2.84
CA VAL A 79 -6.83 -6.66 4.26
C VAL A 79 -6.46 -5.20 4.49
N GLN A 80 -6.97 -4.60 5.56
CA GLN A 80 -6.56 -3.26 5.99
C GLN A 80 -6.48 -3.21 7.52
N ARG A 81 -5.28 -2.99 8.03
CA ARG A 81 -4.98 -2.80 9.45
C ARG A 81 -3.91 -1.73 9.65
N ALA A 82 -4.15 -0.56 9.05
CA ALA A 82 -3.19 0.55 9.03
C ALA A 82 -1.77 0.07 8.69
N CYS A 83 -0.74 0.53 9.39
CA CYS A 83 0.67 0.16 9.12
C CYS A 83 0.97 -1.35 9.35
N GLY A 84 0.10 -2.07 10.04
CA GLY A 84 0.21 -3.51 10.28
C GLY A 84 -0.44 -4.41 9.20
N THR A 85 -0.93 -3.84 8.10
CA THR A 85 -1.71 -4.54 7.06
C THR A 85 -1.02 -5.77 6.50
N GLY A 86 0.25 -5.66 6.10
CA GLY A 86 0.99 -6.80 5.55
C GLY A 86 1.22 -7.92 6.57
N LEU A 87 1.50 -7.58 7.82
CA LEU A 87 1.63 -8.56 8.90
C LEU A 87 0.30 -9.23 9.22
N GLU A 88 -0.80 -8.48 9.22
CA GLU A 88 -2.15 -9.02 9.43
C GLU A 88 -2.53 -9.99 8.32
N ALA A 89 -2.25 -9.67 7.05
CA ALA A 89 -2.47 -10.59 5.93
C ALA A 89 -1.73 -11.92 6.14
N ALA A 90 -0.45 -11.86 6.52
CA ALA A 90 0.34 -13.03 6.80
C ALA A 90 -0.21 -13.83 8.01
N TYR A 91 -0.62 -13.14 9.06
CA TYR A 91 -1.17 -13.79 10.26
C TYR A 91 -2.50 -14.50 9.99
N GLN A 92 -3.41 -13.87 9.26
CA GLN A 92 -4.70 -14.48 8.91
C GLN A 92 -4.51 -15.75 8.07
N LEU A 93 -3.65 -15.71 7.06
CA LEU A 93 -3.38 -16.88 6.23
C LEU A 93 -2.62 -17.99 7.00
N PHE A 94 -1.67 -17.58 7.85
CA PHE A 94 -1.02 -18.55 8.77
C PHE A 94 -2.05 -19.25 9.66
N ALA A 95 -3.01 -18.53 10.23
CA ALA A 95 -4.06 -19.13 11.06
C ALA A 95 -4.92 -20.11 10.25
N LYS A 96 -5.32 -19.76 9.00
CA LYS A 96 -6.10 -20.64 8.12
C LYS A 96 -5.33 -21.92 7.78
N ILE A 97 -4.02 -21.84 7.50
CA ILE A 97 -3.16 -23.02 7.26
C ILE A 97 -3.04 -23.85 8.55
N LYS A 98 -2.83 -23.20 9.69
CA LYS A 98 -2.64 -23.90 10.96
C LYS A 98 -3.85 -24.75 11.39
N ILE A 99 -5.07 -24.32 11.08
CA ILE A 99 -6.29 -25.06 11.38
C ILE A 99 -6.74 -26.00 10.25
N GLY A 100 -5.95 -26.11 9.18
CA GLY A 100 -6.20 -27.03 8.07
C GLY A 100 -7.30 -26.58 7.08
N ASN A 101 -7.66 -25.29 7.06
CA ASN A 101 -8.65 -24.78 6.10
C ASN A 101 -8.08 -24.60 4.69
N ILE A 102 -6.79 -24.33 4.58
CA ILE A 102 -6.04 -24.16 3.34
C ILE A 102 -4.63 -24.73 3.50
N ASP A 103 -3.99 -25.09 2.40
CA ASP A 103 -2.62 -25.61 2.38
C ASP A 103 -1.61 -24.59 1.86
N THR A 104 -2.03 -23.74 0.93
CA THR A 104 -1.17 -22.76 0.25
C THR A 104 -1.76 -21.37 0.28
N ALA A 105 -0.91 -20.34 0.48
CA ALA A 105 -1.36 -18.98 0.52
C ALA A 105 -0.28 -17.97 0.11
N ILE A 106 -0.72 -16.81 -0.35
CA ILE A 106 0.14 -15.63 -0.61
C ILE A 106 -0.36 -14.45 0.23
N ALA A 107 0.53 -13.88 1.03
CA ALA A 107 0.27 -12.68 1.81
C ALA A 107 1.13 -11.52 1.32
N GLY A 108 0.58 -10.31 1.29
CA GLY A 108 1.35 -9.13 0.90
C GLY A 108 0.72 -7.80 1.33
N GLY A 109 1.52 -6.76 1.19
CA GLY A 109 1.09 -5.38 1.41
C GLY A 109 1.83 -4.44 0.48
N VAL A 110 1.19 -3.34 0.12
CA VAL A 110 1.74 -2.32 -0.76
C VAL A 110 1.23 -0.94 -0.37
N ASP A 111 2.11 0.03 -0.38
CA ASP A 111 1.74 1.44 -0.30
C ASP A 111 2.73 2.29 -1.09
N THR A 112 2.23 3.41 -1.60
CA THR A 112 3.06 4.45 -2.20
C THR A 112 2.48 5.83 -1.90
N ASN A 113 3.31 6.74 -1.44
CA ASN A 113 2.93 8.14 -1.29
C ASN A 113 2.89 8.89 -2.62
N SER A 114 3.35 8.27 -3.71
CA SER A 114 3.40 8.87 -5.05
C SER A 114 2.11 8.70 -5.86
N ASP A 115 1.17 7.88 -5.38
CA ASP A 115 -0.15 7.62 -6.01
C ASP A 115 -1.24 7.69 -4.93
N VAL A 116 -1.32 8.82 -4.24
CA VAL A 116 -2.35 9.00 -3.21
C VAL A 116 -3.65 9.51 -3.81
N PRO A 117 -4.82 9.03 -3.38
CA PRO A 117 -6.10 9.59 -3.78
C PRO A 117 -6.24 11.01 -3.24
N ILE A 118 -6.70 11.91 -4.09
CA ILE A 118 -7.06 13.28 -3.68
C ILE A 118 -8.57 13.33 -3.49
N GLU A 119 -9.00 13.64 -2.29
CA GLU A 119 -10.41 13.83 -1.99
C GLU A 119 -10.83 15.27 -2.27
N VAL A 120 -12.08 15.42 -2.65
CA VAL A 120 -12.71 16.71 -2.84
C VAL A 120 -13.77 16.94 -1.78
N ASN A 121 -13.94 18.18 -1.34
CA ASN A 121 -14.97 18.50 -0.37
C ASN A 121 -16.39 18.32 -0.95
N ASN A 122 -17.40 18.41 -0.08
CA ASN A 122 -18.80 18.17 -0.45
C ASN A 122 -19.30 19.10 -1.57
N GLU A 123 -18.86 20.34 -1.59
CA GLU A 123 -19.26 21.33 -2.58
C GLU A 123 -18.80 20.92 -3.99
N LEU A 124 -17.54 20.59 -4.14
CA LEU A 124 -17.01 20.13 -5.42
C LEU A 124 -17.55 18.75 -5.81
N ARG A 125 -17.65 17.82 -4.85
CA ARG A 125 -18.23 16.51 -5.10
C ARG A 125 -19.67 16.62 -5.63
N ASN A 126 -20.50 17.43 -5.00
CA ASN A 126 -21.89 17.61 -5.41
C ASN A 126 -21.98 18.22 -6.82
N LEU A 127 -21.12 19.19 -7.14
CA LEU A 127 -21.04 19.73 -8.50
C LEU A 127 -20.73 18.62 -9.51
N LEU A 128 -19.67 17.83 -9.26
CA LEU A 128 -19.24 16.75 -10.18
C LEU A 128 -20.34 15.71 -10.37
N LEU A 129 -21.01 15.29 -9.29
CA LEU A 129 -22.12 14.33 -9.36
C LEU A 129 -23.32 14.90 -10.10
N ASN A 130 -23.68 16.18 -9.87
CA ASN A 130 -24.77 16.84 -10.59
C ASN A 130 -24.45 16.94 -12.09
N LEU A 131 -23.22 17.28 -12.45
CA LEU A 131 -22.79 17.33 -13.85
C LEU A 131 -22.85 15.94 -14.51
N GLN A 132 -22.41 14.89 -13.81
CA GLN A 132 -22.47 13.52 -14.31
C GLN A 132 -23.92 13.04 -14.53
N ASN A 133 -24.82 13.39 -13.62
CA ASN A 133 -26.24 12.99 -13.67
C ASN A 133 -27.11 13.90 -14.57
N SER A 134 -26.58 15.03 -15.05
CA SER A 134 -27.31 15.96 -15.90
C SER A 134 -27.49 15.40 -17.31
N LYS A 135 -28.76 15.26 -17.74
CA LYS A 135 -29.10 14.76 -19.08
C LYS A 135 -29.11 15.82 -20.16
N THR A 136 -29.25 17.09 -19.80
CA THR A 136 -29.34 18.21 -20.76
C THR A 136 -28.24 19.22 -20.55
N LEU A 137 -27.87 19.92 -21.61
CA LEU A 137 -26.89 21.00 -21.57
C LEU A 137 -27.31 22.14 -20.62
N GLN A 138 -28.60 22.45 -20.61
CA GLN A 138 -29.16 23.47 -19.70
C GLN A 138 -28.95 23.12 -18.23
N GLN A 139 -29.18 21.86 -17.85
CA GLN A 139 -28.90 21.38 -16.48
C GLN A 139 -27.43 21.48 -16.12
N LYS A 140 -26.53 21.15 -17.05
CA LYS A 140 -25.08 21.29 -16.84
C LYS A 140 -24.67 22.74 -16.61
N ILE A 141 -25.16 23.66 -17.48
CA ILE A 141 -24.89 25.10 -17.35
C ILE A 141 -25.40 25.63 -16.01
N LYS A 142 -26.61 25.24 -15.61
CA LYS A 142 -27.16 25.67 -14.32
C LYS A 142 -26.30 25.17 -13.15
N SER A 143 -25.87 23.92 -13.15
CA SER A 143 -24.99 23.36 -12.12
C SER A 143 -23.68 24.12 -12.00
N PHE A 144 -23.10 24.58 -13.12
CA PHE A 144 -21.91 25.42 -13.12
C PHE A 144 -22.21 26.85 -12.59
N ALA A 145 -23.31 27.45 -12.98
CA ALA A 145 -23.69 28.82 -12.55
C ALA A 145 -23.92 28.86 -11.04
N ASP A 146 -24.50 27.79 -10.46
CA ASP A 146 -24.78 27.72 -9.03
C ASP A 146 -23.53 27.33 -8.21
N ALA A 147 -22.41 26.97 -8.85
CA ALA A 147 -21.20 26.50 -8.19
C ALA A 147 -20.43 27.64 -7.52
N LYS A 148 -20.12 27.47 -6.23
CA LYS A 148 -19.29 28.40 -5.45
C LYS A 148 -17.83 27.97 -5.50
N PHE A 149 -17.13 28.29 -6.59
CA PHE A 149 -15.74 27.88 -6.83
C PHE A 149 -14.77 28.25 -5.71
N SER A 150 -14.98 29.38 -5.03
CA SER A 150 -14.17 29.83 -3.88
C SER A 150 -14.25 28.88 -2.66
N LYS A 151 -15.23 27.98 -2.62
CA LYS A 151 -15.41 27.00 -1.56
C LYS A 151 -14.79 25.64 -1.88
N PHE A 152 -14.28 25.44 -3.08
CA PHE A 152 -13.68 24.16 -3.45
C PHE A 152 -12.39 23.91 -2.69
N LYS A 153 -12.30 22.73 -2.09
CA LYS A 153 -11.13 22.29 -1.34
C LYS A 153 -10.75 20.89 -1.76
N PHE A 154 -9.46 20.64 -1.79
CA PHE A 154 -8.84 19.36 -2.02
C PHE A 154 -8.15 18.92 -0.72
N SER A 155 -8.20 17.64 -0.42
CA SER A 155 -7.45 17.04 0.68
C SER A 155 -6.73 15.79 0.20
N SER A 156 -5.49 15.64 0.63
CA SER A 156 -4.74 14.40 0.49
C SER A 156 -4.76 13.63 1.83
N PRO A 157 -4.49 12.32 1.81
CA PRO A 157 -4.34 11.56 3.05
C PRO A 157 -3.31 12.23 3.97
N GLY A 158 -3.73 12.51 5.19
CA GLY A 158 -2.88 13.18 6.19
C GLY A 158 -2.14 12.20 7.07
N VAL A 159 -1.00 12.62 7.60
CA VAL A 159 -0.22 11.86 8.58
C VAL A 159 -0.58 12.20 10.03
N ILE A 160 -1.60 13.05 10.22
CA ILE A 160 -2.08 13.52 11.52
C ILE A 160 -3.31 12.71 11.90
N GLU A 161 -3.32 12.18 13.12
CA GLU A 161 -4.47 11.48 13.67
C GLU A 161 -5.58 12.50 13.99
N PRO A 162 -6.78 12.38 13.38
CA PRO A 162 -7.82 13.41 13.49
C PRO A 162 -8.36 13.64 14.91
N ARG A 163 -8.30 12.63 15.77
CA ARG A 163 -8.84 12.71 17.16
C ARG A 163 -7.91 13.43 18.10
N THR A 164 -6.60 13.30 17.89
CA THR A 164 -5.58 13.86 18.80
C THR A 164 -4.90 15.08 18.23
N GLY A 165 -4.95 15.28 16.90
CA GLY A 165 -4.20 16.31 16.20
C GLY A 165 -2.68 16.06 16.17
N LEU A 166 -2.22 14.87 16.57
CA LEU A 166 -0.82 14.51 16.60
C LEU A 166 -0.41 13.66 15.40
N SER A 167 0.81 13.86 14.94
CA SER A 167 1.46 12.94 14.00
C SER A 167 1.90 11.66 14.70
N MET A 168 2.30 10.63 13.94
CA MET A 168 2.89 9.42 14.53
C MET A 168 4.16 9.73 15.33
N GLY A 169 4.98 10.69 14.88
CA GLY A 169 6.12 11.19 15.64
C GLY A 169 5.70 11.88 16.94
N GLY A 170 4.61 12.67 16.92
CA GLY A 170 4.06 13.28 18.13
C GLY A 170 3.57 12.25 19.15
N HIS A 171 2.91 11.19 18.69
CA HIS A 171 2.52 10.08 19.57
C HIS A 171 3.74 9.33 20.12
N CYS A 172 4.76 9.09 19.30
CA CYS A 172 6.01 8.46 19.72
C CYS A 172 6.71 9.29 20.80
N GLU A 173 6.75 10.62 20.67
CA GLU A 173 7.33 11.53 21.66
C GLU A 173 6.59 11.46 23.01
N LEU A 174 5.27 11.29 23.01
CA LEU A 174 4.50 11.07 24.24
C LEU A 174 4.89 9.75 24.90
N MET A 175 5.01 8.66 24.13
CA MET A 175 5.44 7.36 24.66
C MET A 175 6.87 7.40 25.23
N VAL A 176 7.78 8.07 24.52
CA VAL A 176 9.17 8.27 24.96
C VAL A 176 9.21 8.95 26.32
N LYS A 177 8.38 9.97 26.53
CA LYS A 177 8.28 10.67 27.83
C LYS A 177 7.65 9.80 28.91
N GLU A 178 6.57 9.10 28.59
CA GLU A 178 5.86 8.23 29.52
C GLU A 178 6.75 7.06 30.01
N TRP A 179 7.50 6.46 29.08
CA TRP A 179 8.35 5.31 29.39
C TRP A 179 9.79 5.70 29.78
N ASN A 180 10.09 6.99 29.82
CA ASN A 180 11.42 7.53 30.18
C ASN A 180 12.55 6.95 29.31
N VAL A 181 12.30 6.79 27.99
CA VAL A 181 13.30 6.32 27.04
C VAL A 181 14.33 7.43 26.80
N SER A 182 15.58 7.15 27.06
CA SER A 182 16.65 8.15 26.90
C SER A 182 17.01 8.39 25.44
N GLN A 183 17.58 9.55 25.13
CA GLN A 183 18.09 9.86 23.79
C GLN A 183 19.15 8.83 23.35
N SER A 184 20.04 8.41 24.26
CA SER A 184 21.08 7.43 23.97
C SER A 184 20.51 6.08 23.50
N GLU A 185 19.44 5.60 24.13
CA GLU A 185 18.78 4.35 23.70
C GLU A 185 18.16 4.48 22.31
N GLN A 186 17.55 5.63 22.01
CA GLN A 186 17.00 5.91 20.69
C GLN A 186 18.10 5.94 19.61
N ASP A 187 19.21 6.64 19.89
CA ASP A 187 20.36 6.75 18.98
C ASP A 187 21.03 5.39 18.76
N GLU A 188 21.15 4.56 19.80
CA GLU A 188 21.70 3.20 19.67
C GLU A 188 20.85 2.32 18.74
N ILE A 189 19.52 2.36 18.88
CA ILE A 189 18.62 1.62 18.00
C ILE A 189 18.76 2.10 16.55
N ALA A 190 18.81 3.40 16.32
CA ALA A 190 18.99 3.99 15.00
C ALA A 190 20.32 3.56 14.36
N LEU A 191 21.44 3.69 15.12
CA LEU A 191 22.76 3.29 14.66
C LEU A 191 22.83 1.81 14.31
N ARG A 192 22.31 0.94 15.19
CA ARG A 192 22.27 -0.51 14.95
C ARG A 192 21.41 -0.88 13.73
N SER A 193 20.30 -0.19 13.52
CA SER A 193 19.45 -0.39 12.35
C SER A 193 20.20 -0.09 11.05
N HIS A 194 20.89 1.05 10.97
CA HIS A 194 21.72 1.41 9.81
C HIS A 194 22.87 0.44 9.57
N GLN A 195 23.59 0.05 10.62
CA GLN A 195 24.69 -0.91 10.51
C GLN A 195 24.23 -2.28 10.04
N ASN A 196 23.07 -2.76 10.54
CA ASN A 196 22.51 -4.04 10.11
C ASN A 196 22.05 -4.00 8.64
N ALA A 197 21.46 -2.90 8.19
CA ALA A 197 21.09 -2.72 6.79
C ALA A 197 22.35 -2.72 5.88
N ALA A 198 23.40 -1.99 6.24
CA ALA A 198 24.66 -1.99 5.48
C ALA A 198 25.25 -3.40 5.36
N LYS A 199 25.37 -4.12 6.48
CA LYS A 199 25.86 -5.52 6.48
C LYS A 199 25.02 -6.45 5.62
N ALA A 200 23.69 -6.27 5.62
CA ALA A 200 22.77 -7.07 4.80
C ALA A 200 22.99 -6.81 3.30
N TYR A 201 23.28 -5.56 2.90
CA TYR A 201 23.65 -5.24 1.52
C TYR A 201 25.00 -5.84 1.15
N GLU A 202 26.02 -5.66 1.97
CA GLU A 202 27.37 -6.20 1.75
C GLU A 202 27.38 -7.73 1.62
N SER A 203 26.59 -8.42 2.45
CA SER A 203 26.45 -9.88 2.40
C SER A 203 25.61 -10.40 1.22
N GLY A 204 24.98 -9.51 0.47
CA GLY A 204 24.09 -9.88 -0.63
C GLY A 204 22.73 -10.45 -0.19
N PHE A 205 22.33 -10.27 1.08
CA PHE A 205 21.07 -10.77 1.62
C PHE A 205 19.84 -10.34 0.79
N TYR A 206 19.86 -9.14 0.23
CA TYR A 206 18.74 -8.63 -0.55
C TYR A 206 18.69 -9.05 -2.01
N LYS A 207 19.75 -9.71 -2.56
CA LYS A 207 19.83 -10.06 -3.99
C LYS A 207 18.64 -10.87 -4.48
N ASP A 208 18.20 -11.82 -3.67
CA ASP A 208 17.07 -12.72 -4.01
C ASP A 208 15.71 -12.20 -3.56
N LEU A 209 15.67 -11.09 -2.85
CA LEU A 209 14.45 -10.52 -2.29
C LEU A 209 13.94 -9.32 -3.08
N ILE A 210 14.83 -8.50 -3.63
CA ILE A 210 14.46 -7.28 -4.34
C ILE A 210 14.20 -7.57 -5.82
N VAL A 211 13.02 -7.20 -6.28
CA VAL A 211 12.61 -7.31 -7.68
C VAL A 211 12.75 -5.96 -8.35
N PRO A 212 13.44 -5.87 -9.48
CA PRO A 212 13.58 -4.61 -10.22
C PRO A 212 12.21 -4.07 -10.67
N VAL A 213 12.03 -2.76 -10.52
CA VAL A 213 10.84 -2.05 -11.02
C VAL A 213 11.29 -0.85 -11.86
N ASN A 214 10.89 -0.81 -13.13
CA ASN A 214 11.23 0.27 -14.06
C ASN A 214 12.72 0.65 -14.07
N GLY A 215 13.60 -0.36 -14.08
CA GLY A 215 15.05 -0.16 -14.09
C GLY A 215 15.68 0.16 -12.73
N ILE A 216 14.88 0.25 -11.67
CA ILE A 216 15.38 0.43 -10.29
C ILE A 216 15.65 -0.96 -9.71
N GLN A 217 16.93 -1.24 -9.44
CA GLN A 217 17.38 -2.58 -9.03
C GLN A 217 17.64 -2.70 -7.53
N GLN A 218 17.74 -1.59 -6.81
CA GLN A 218 18.04 -1.57 -5.37
C GLN A 218 17.36 -0.39 -4.68
N ASP A 219 17.33 -0.43 -3.37
CA ASP A 219 16.80 0.66 -2.57
C ASP A 219 17.53 1.97 -2.86
N GLY A 220 16.82 3.07 -2.95
CA GLY A 220 17.35 4.39 -3.24
C GLY A 220 17.42 5.24 -1.96
N PHE A 221 18.52 5.12 -1.24
CA PHE A 221 18.84 5.96 -0.08
C PHE A 221 19.98 6.93 -0.44
#